data_05bdcd6ac7bb0cc161c8e274f4aa14dc
#
_entry.id   05bdcd6ac7bb0cc161c8e274f4aa14dc
#
_cell.length_a   1.000
_cell.length_b   1.000
_cell.length_c   1.000
_cell.angle_alpha   90.00
_cell.angle_beta   90.00
_cell.angle_gamma   90.00
#
_symmetry.space_group_name_H-M   'P 1'
#
loop_
_entity.id
_entity.type
_entity.pdbx_description
1 polymer ?
#
loop_
_entity_poly.entity_id
_entity_poly.type
_entity_poly.pdbx_seq_one_letter_code
_entity_poly.pdbx_strand_id
1 'polypeptide(L)'
;MNVDSPAAQQLTPDSLIEQCLSGDQAAWETIVRQNWRKVFNVAYKFVGKHDEAEDLAQDIFLKIFKALRTFDRRANFQTWIVSISRNLCIDHYRSVRKERETMARDVDASQLMPVSRERSPHGELEQIDLRKRIRLALAELQPTLREAVVLRDLQEFSYQEIADKLRLPEGTVKSRINRGRLELARQLRRLQAQGPVSRAEPSGGTE
;
A
#
# COMPACT_ATOMS: atom_id res chain seq x y z
N MET A 1 -1.42 -24.11 -47.28
CA MET A 1 -0.38 -24.04 -46.25
C MET A 1 -0.84 -23.01 -45.22
N ASN A 2 -1.52 -23.51 -44.19
CA ASN A 2 -1.91 -22.67 -43.06
C ASN A 2 -0.66 -22.51 -42.15
N VAL A 3 -0.20 -21.29 -42.03
CA VAL A 3 0.83 -20.92 -41.04
C VAL A 3 0.08 -20.61 -39.75
N ASP A 4 -0.01 -21.60 -38.89
CA ASP A 4 -0.47 -21.42 -37.53
C ASP A 4 0.45 -20.39 -36.84
N SER A 5 -0.08 -19.19 -36.66
CA SER A 5 0.51 -18.19 -35.78
C SER A 5 0.43 -18.74 -34.35
N PRO A 6 1.54 -18.89 -33.62
CA PRO A 6 1.46 -19.33 -32.22
C PRO A 6 0.70 -18.25 -31.45
N ALA A 7 -0.50 -18.59 -31.03
CA ALA A 7 -1.28 -17.80 -30.09
C ALA A 7 -0.37 -17.42 -28.91
N ALA A 8 -0.13 -16.15 -28.72
CA ALA A 8 0.61 -15.62 -27.59
C ALA A 8 -0.09 -16.12 -26.31
N GLN A 9 0.43 -17.22 -25.76
CA GLN A 9 -0.02 -17.73 -24.46
C GLN A 9 0.19 -16.60 -23.47
N GLN A 10 -0.90 -16.02 -23.02
CA GLN A 10 -0.87 -15.07 -21.91
C GLN A 10 -0.36 -15.83 -20.69
N LEU A 11 0.94 -15.71 -20.42
CA LEU A 11 1.60 -16.31 -19.29
C LEU A 11 0.89 -15.85 -18.01
N THR A 12 0.40 -16.79 -17.24
CA THR A 12 -0.21 -16.48 -15.94
C THR A 12 0.85 -15.88 -15.01
N PRO A 13 0.46 -15.06 -14.02
CA PRO A 13 1.41 -14.52 -13.04
C PRO A 13 2.25 -15.62 -12.38
N ASP A 14 1.65 -16.76 -12.09
CA ASP A 14 2.36 -17.90 -11.46
C ASP A 14 3.42 -18.51 -12.38
N SER A 15 3.11 -18.67 -13.68
CA SER A 15 4.08 -19.16 -14.67
C SER A 15 5.26 -18.19 -14.85
N LEU A 16 4.99 -16.87 -14.89
CA LEU A 16 6.05 -15.86 -14.96
C LEU A 16 6.94 -15.86 -13.71
N ILE A 17 6.35 -16.05 -12.53
CA ILE A 17 7.09 -16.14 -11.28
C ILE A 17 8.00 -17.37 -11.28
N GLU A 18 7.52 -18.52 -11.74
CA GLU A 18 8.32 -19.75 -11.82
C GLU A 18 9.49 -19.60 -12.77
N GLN A 19 9.26 -19.08 -13.96
CA GLN A 19 10.32 -18.80 -14.95
C GLN A 19 11.34 -17.83 -14.38
N CYS A 20 10.90 -16.76 -13.74
CA CYS A 20 11.77 -15.78 -13.09
C CYS A 20 12.64 -16.42 -11.97
N LEU A 21 12.04 -17.29 -11.13
CA LEU A 21 12.75 -18.00 -10.07
C LEU A 21 13.73 -19.04 -10.59
N SER A 22 13.51 -19.57 -11.80
CA SER A 22 14.46 -20.46 -12.51
C SER A 22 15.58 -19.69 -13.23
N GLY A 23 15.57 -18.35 -13.20
CA GLY A 23 16.60 -17.49 -13.76
C GLY A 23 16.27 -16.91 -15.15
N ASP A 24 15.03 -17.04 -15.62
CA ASP A 24 14.61 -16.44 -16.88
C ASP A 24 14.49 -14.91 -16.74
N GLN A 25 15.41 -14.20 -17.37
CA GLN A 25 15.41 -12.73 -17.39
C GLN A 25 14.25 -12.16 -18.18
N ALA A 26 13.78 -12.79 -19.26
CA ALA A 26 12.68 -12.31 -20.07
C ALA A 26 11.35 -12.35 -19.28
N ALA A 27 11.19 -13.36 -18.42
CA ALA A 27 10.06 -13.44 -17.50
C ALA A 27 10.07 -12.26 -16.50
N TRP A 28 11.25 -11.90 -15.96
CA TRP A 28 11.39 -10.74 -15.10
C TRP A 28 11.06 -9.42 -15.82
N GLU A 29 11.60 -9.21 -17.00
CA GLU A 29 11.30 -8.03 -17.82
C GLU A 29 9.79 -7.88 -18.10
N THR A 30 9.14 -9.02 -18.33
CA THR A 30 7.67 -9.05 -18.51
C THR A 30 6.93 -8.64 -17.23
N ILE A 31 7.33 -9.12 -16.06
CA ILE A 31 6.77 -8.71 -14.76
C ILE A 31 6.94 -7.19 -14.57
N VAL A 32 8.13 -6.65 -14.83
CA VAL A 32 8.41 -5.21 -14.70
C VAL A 32 7.52 -4.43 -15.65
N ARG A 33 7.50 -4.76 -16.95
CA ARG A 33 6.73 -4.06 -17.96
C ARG A 33 5.24 -4.03 -17.64
N GLN A 34 4.65 -5.14 -17.20
CA GLN A 34 3.23 -5.23 -16.86
C GLN A 34 2.84 -4.43 -15.62
N ASN A 35 3.78 -4.19 -14.71
CA ASN A 35 3.51 -3.56 -13.42
C ASN A 35 4.14 -2.16 -13.27
N TRP A 36 4.97 -1.72 -14.24
CA TRP A 36 5.69 -0.44 -14.19
C TRP A 36 4.78 0.73 -13.87
N ARG A 37 3.72 0.91 -14.65
CA ARG A 37 2.78 2.03 -14.47
C ARG A 37 2.14 2.06 -13.08
N LYS A 38 1.86 0.91 -12.51
CA LYS A 38 1.26 0.82 -11.17
C LYS A 38 2.25 1.20 -10.09
N VAL A 39 3.46 0.64 -10.15
CA VAL A 39 4.54 0.91 -9.20
C VAL A 39 4.95 2.38 -9.27
N PHE A 40 5.18 2.90 -10.48
CA PHE A 40 5.50 4.31 -10.70
C PHE A 40 4.43 5.24 -10.14
N ASN A 41 3.14 4.97 -10.40
CA ASN A 41 2.05 5.80 -9.87
C ASN A 41 1.97 5.77 -8.33
N VAL A 42 2.34 4.66 -7.70
CA VAL A 42 2.45 4.59 -6.23
C VAL A 42 3.61 5.48 -5.78
N ALA A 43 4.80 5.33 -6.35
CA ALA A 43 5.97 6.13 -6.01
C ALA A 43 5.70 7.63 -6.23
N TYR A 44 5.17 8.02 -7.39
CA TYR A 44 4.88 9.41 -7.74
C TYR A 44 3.93 10.10 -6.76
N LYS A 45 2.95 9.37 -6.20
CA LYS A 45 2.05 9.91 -5.17
C LYS A 45 2.76 10.25 -3.86
N PHE A 46 3.92 9.66 -3.59
CA PHE A 46 4.70 9.92 -2.38
C PHE A 46 5.73 11.04 -2.58
N VAL A 47 6.43 11.04 -3.71
CA VAL A 47 7.54 11.98 -3.93
C VAL A 47 7.12 13.23 -4.73
N GLY A 48 6.12 13.13 -5.61
CA GLY A 48 5.56 14.27 -6.37
C GLY A 48 6.41 14.75 -7.54
N LYS A 49 7.63 14.22 -7.74
CA LYS A 49 8.52 14.55 -8.84
C LYS A 49 8.80 13.33 -9.68
N HIS A 50 8.91 13.53 -11.02
CA HIS A 50 9.03 12.42 -11.97
C HIS A 50 10.31 11.62 -11.75
N ASP A 51 11.45 12.29 -11.71
CA ASP A 51 12.76 11.66 -11.60
C ASP A 51 12.91 10.88 -10.26
N GLU A 52 12.53 11.52 -9.15
CA GLU A 52 12.50 10.84 -7.84
C GLU A 52 11.55 9.64 -7.81
N ALA A 53 10.45 9.69 -8.58
CA ALA A 53 9.51 8.58 -8.67
C ALA A 53 10.04 7.43 -9.52
N GLU A 54 10.84 7.71 -10.55
CA GLU A 54 11.51 6.69 -11.35
C GLU A 54 12.56 5.95 -10.51
N ASP A 55 13.41 6.68 -9.79
CA ASP A 55 14.43 6.09 -8.92
C ASP A 55 13.77 5.21 -7.84
N LEU A 56 12.75 5.74 -7.18
CA LEU A 56 12.01 4.99 -6.17
C LEU A 56 11.30 3.76 -6.75
N ALA A 57 10.78 3.85 -7.99
CA ALA A 57 10.17 2.72 -8.67
C ALA A 57 11.20 1.63 -9.00
N GLN A 58 12.42 1.99 -9.40
CA GLN A 58 13.52 1.04 -9.61
C GLN A 58 13.86 0.31 -8.31
N ASP A 59 14.03 1.03 -7.20
CA ASP A 59 14.28 0.44 -5.88
C ASP A 59 13.17 -0.52 -5.46
N ILE A 60 11.92 -0.15 -5.73
CA ILE A 60 10.76 -1.01 -5.48
C ILE A 60 10.89 -2.31 -6.29
N PHE A 61 11.23 -2.27 -7.58
CA PHE A 61 11.38 -3.47 -8.39
C PHE A 61 12.54 -4.34 -7.92
N LEU A 62 13.65 -3.76 -7.52
CA LEU A 62 14.76 -4.50 -6.90
C LEU A 62 14.30 -5.23 -5.62
N LYS A 63 13.47 -4.57 -4.81
CA LYS A 63 12.90 -5.19 -3.59
C LYS A 63 11.90 -6.30 -3.93
N ILE A 64 11.07 -6.11 -4.94
CA ILE A 64 10.13 -7.13 -5.45
C ILE A 64 10.92 -8.35 -5.91
N PHE A 65 11.96 -8.17 -6.72
CA PHE A 65 12.81 -9.25 -7.21
C PHE A 65 13.41 -10.09 -6.06
N LYS A 66 14.01 -9.41 -5.07
CA LYS A 66 14.60 -10.08 -3.89
C LYS A 66 13.56 -10.82 -3.06
N ALA A 67 12.33 -10.29 -3.01
CA ALA A 67 11.22 -10.86 -2.23
C ALA A 67 10.39 -11.90 -2.99
N LEU A 68 10.61 -12.09 -4.30
CA LEU A 68 9.77 -12.92 -5.16
C LEU A 68 9.66 -14.38 -4.66
N ARG A 69 10.74 -14.93 -4.10
CA ARG A 69 10.75 -16.28 -3.48
C ARG A 69 9.83 -16.42 -2.27
N THR A 70 9.47 -15.31 -1.63
CA THR A 70 8.63 -15.29 -0.41
C THR A 70 7.16 -15.01 -0.72
N PHE A 71 6.81 -14.85 -2.01
CA PHE A 71 5.43 -14.61 -2.41
C PHE A 71 4.57 -15.84 -2.16
N ASP A 72 3.49 -15.68 -1.37
CA ASP A 72 2.47 -16.71 -1.21
C ASP A 72 1.53 -16.72 -2.42
N ARG A 73 1.62 -17.73 -3.27
CA ARG A 73 0.83 -17.87 -4.50
C ARG A 73 -0.68 -17.91 -4.28
N ARG A 74 -1.15 -18.11 -3.06
CA ARG A 74 -2.58 -18.00 -2.70
C ARG A 74 -3.07 -16.56 -2.65
N ALA A 75 -2.13 -15.59 -2.59
CA ALA A 75 -2.44 -14.17 -2.61
C ALA A 75 -2.44 -13.61 -4.04
N ASN A 76 -3.16 -12.52 -4.25
CA ASN A 76 -3.12 -11.82 -5.54
C ASN A 76 -1.76 -11.11 -5.73
N PHE A 77 -1.06 -11.47 -6.80
CA PHE A 77 0.28 -10.97 -7.11
C PHE A 77 0.33 -9.43 -7.25
N GLN A 78 -0.64 -8.84 -7.91
CA GLN A 78 -0.68 -7.38 -8.05
C GLN A 78 -0.90 -6.67 -6.71
N THR A 79 -1.75 -7.22 -5.85
CA THR A 79 -1.96 -6.70 -4.49
C THR A 79 -0.67 -6.79 -3.68
N TRP A 80 0.10 -7.87 -3.83
CA TRP A 80 1.39 -8.05 -3.18
C TRP A 80 2.43 -7.03 -3.66
N ILE A 81 2.55 -6.81 -4.99
CA ILE A 81 3.42 -5.77 -5.55
C ILE A 81 3.08 -4.39 -4.97
N VAL A 82 1.79 -4.00 -4.98
CA VAL A 82 1.35 -2.70 -4.45
C VAL A 82 1.66 -2.57 -2.95
N SER A 83 1.53 -3.66 -2.19
CA SER A 83 1.89 -3.68 -0.76
C SER A 83 3.38 -3.42 -0.53
N ILE A 84 4.27 -4.08 -1.30
CA ILE A 84 5.71 -3.82 -1.23
C ILE A 84 6.01 -2.38 -1.63
N SER A 85 5.41 -1.90 -2.72
CA SER A 85 5.60 -0.52 -3.21
C SER A 85 5.26 0.50 -2.13
N ARG A 86 4.08 0.40 -1.51
CA ARG A 86 3.67 1.31 -0.43
C ARG A 86 4.59 1.25 0.78
N ASN A 87 5.00 0.06 1.18
CA ASN A 87 5.90 -0.09 2.32
C ASN A 87 7.23 0.62 2.08
N LEU A 88 7.81 0.44 0.89
CA LEU A 88 9.08 1.09 0.55
C LEU A 88 8.92 2.61 0.44
N CYS A 89 7.82 3.09 -0.16
CA CYS A 89 7.52 4.52 -0.22
C CYS A 89 7.40 5.16 1.16
N ILE A 90 6.73 4.50 2.11
CA ILE A 90 6.62 4.97 3.48
C ILE A 90 8.00 5.01 4.14
N ASP A 91 8.81 3.96 3.97
CA ASP A 91 10.16 3.90 4.54
C ASP A 91 11.09 4.99 3.94
N HIS A 92 11.01 5.20 2.62
CA HIS A 92 11.72 6.28 1.93
C HIS A 92 11.30 7.66 2.44
N TYR A 93 10.01 7.94 2.52
CA TYR A 93 9.48 9.22 3.05
C TYR A 93 9.99 9.50 4.47
N ARG A 94 10.02 8.47 5.33
CA ARG A 94 10.52 8.61 6.70
C ARG A 94 12.02 8.87 6.75
N SER A 95 12.80 8.22 5.90
CA SER A 95 14.25 8.46 5.79
C SER A 95 14.53 9.89 5.40
N VAL A 96 13.89 10.38 4.32
CA VAL A 96 14.04 11.76 3.85
C VAL A 96 13.59 12.77 4.90
N ARG A 97 12.48 12.50 5.61
CA ARG A 97 12.02 13.35 6.70
C ARG A 97 13.03 13.41 7.85
N LYS A 98 13.57 12.26 8.27
CA LYS A 98 14.57 12.19 9.33
C LYS A 98 15.85 12.93 8.96
N GLU A 99 16.32 12.80 7.72
CA GLU A 99 17.46 13.55 7.20
C GLU A 99 17.21 15.05 7.24
N ARG A 100 16.03 15.50 6.79
CA ARG A 100 15.62 16.91 6.85
C ARG A 100 15.52 17.44 8.29
N GLU A 101 14.93 16.67 9.22
CA GLU A 101 14.85 17.03 10.64
C GLU A 101 16.25 17.09 11.28
N THR A 102 17.20 16.30 10.82
CA THR A 102 18.59 16.34 11.27
C THR A 102 19.34 17.54 10.71
N MET A 103 19.08 17.89 9.42
CA MET A 103 19.63 19.08 8.77
C MET A 103 18.92 20.38 9.18
N ALA A 104 17.62 20.34 9.49
CA ALA A 104 16.79 21.51 9.85
C ALA A 104 17.01 21.97 11.30
N ARG A 105 17.98 21.44 12.01
CA ARG A 105 18.49 22.10 13.22
C ARG A 105 19.15 23.44 12.89
N ASP A 106 19.38 23.74 11.61
CA ASP A 106 19.98 25.00 11.13
C ASP A 106 19.12 25.83 10.16
N VAL A 107 17.90 25.40 9.76
CA VAL A 107 17.06 26.16 8.80
C VAL A 107 15.55 26.00 9.09
N ASP A 108 14.87 27.14 9.03
CA ASP A 108 13.46 27.42 9.33
C ASP A 108 12.45 26.46 8.61
N ALA A 109 11.51 25.89 9.39
CA ALA A 109 10.62 24.78 9.02
C ALA A 109 9.36 25.19 8.21
N SER A 110 9.36 26.33 7.53
CA SER A 110 8.11 26.93 6.96
C SER A 110 7.72 26.49 5.52
N GLN A 111 8.45 25.58 4.85
CA GLN A 111 8.20 25.26 3.43
C GLN A 111 7.82 23.82 3.10
N LEU A 112 7.29 23.06 4.02
CA LEU A 112 6.90 21.66 3.78
C LEU A 112 5.41 21.43 4.00
N MET A 113 4.59 22.01 3.13
CA MET A 113 3.19 21.56 2.99
C MET A 113 3.12 20.45 1.94
N PRO A 114 2.50 19.28 2.23
CA PRO A 114 2.11 18.35 1.18
C PRO A 114 1.15 19.06 0.24
N VAL A 115 1.34 18.86 -1.08
CA VAL A 115 0.50 19.46 -2.13
C VAL A 115 -0.96 19.10 -1.83
N SER A 116 -1.67 20.08 -1.30
CA SER A 116 -3.11 20.00 -1.06
C SER A 116 -3.79 20.10 -2.42
N ARG A 117 -4.41 19.00 -2.87
CA ARG A 117 -5.34 19.06 -3.99
C ARG A 117 -6.45 20.04 -3.64
N GLU A 118 -6.76 20.95 -4.56
CA GLU A 118 -7.90 21.86 -4.48
C GLU A 118 -9.16 21.09 -4.07
N ARG A 119 -9.75 21.49 -2.95
CA ARG A 119 -10.91 20.82 -2.36
C ARG A 119 -12.17 21.40 -2.94
N SER A 120 -12.91 20.59 -3.71
CA SER A 120 -14.31 20.91 -4.02
C SER A 120 -15.19 20.54 -2.82
N PRO A 121 -16.25 21.30 -2.51
CA PRO A 121 -17.16 21.01 -1.40
C PRO A 121 -17.80 19.60 -1.46
N HIS A 122 -17.98 19.08 -2.67
CA HIS A 122 -18.49 17.70 -2.88
C HIS A 122 -17.47 16.63 -2.47
N GLY A 123 -16.18 16.88 -2.66
CA GLY A 123 -15.11 15.99 -2.22
C GLY A 123 -14.94 15.92 -0.69
N GLU A 124 -15.37 16.94 0.06
CA GLU A 124 -15.28 16.93 1.52
C GLU A 124 -16.31 15.98 2.16
N LEU A 125 -17.53 15.95 1.65
CA LEU A 125 -18.57 15.02 2.12
C LEU A 125 -18.19 13.56 1.83
N GLU A 126 -17.65 13.28 0.65
CA GLU A 126 -17.15 11.94 0.30
C GLU A 126 -15.98 11.51 1.19
N GLN A 127 -15.09 12.45 1.55
CA GLN A 127 -13.97 12.15 2.45
C GLN A 127 -14.44 11.89 3.88
N ILE A 128 -15.45 12.61 4.37
CA ILE A 128 -16.04 12.38 5.71
C ILE A 128 -16.66 10.98 5.78
N ASP A 129 -17.44 10.60 4.76
CA ASP A 129 -18.05 9.27 4.69
C ASP A 129 -16.99 8.16 4.58
N LEU A 130 -15.99 8.36 3.75
CA LEU A 130 -14.85 7.42 3.62
C LEU A 130 -14.12 7.23 4.96
N ARG A 131 -13.81 8.33 5.67
CA ARG A 131 -13.17 8.26 7.01
C ARG A 131 -14.04 7.53 8.02
N LYS A 132 -15.36 7.71 7.98
CA LYS A 132 -16.32 7.01 8.84
C LYS A 132 -16.31 5.51 8.53
N ARG A 133 -16.39 5.14 7.25
CA ARG A 133 -16.32 3.73 6.80
C ARG A 133 -15.01 3.06 7.21
N ILE A 134 -13.86 3.74 7.04
CA ILE A 134 -12.56 3.21 7.46
C ILE A 134 -12.54 2.96 8.98
N ARG A 135 -13.07 3.88 9.80
CA ARG A 135 -13.15 3.70 11.26
C ARG A 135 -14.02 2.51 11.64
N LEU A 136 -15.20 2.38 11.02
CA LEU A 136 -16.07 1.23 11.23
C LEU A 136 -15.42 -0.08 10.82
N ALA A 137 -14.80 -0.12 9.64
CA ALA A 137 -14.12 -1.31 9.16
C ALA A 137 -12.93 -1.70 10.06
N LEU A 138 -12.17 -0.72 10.58
CA LEU A 138 -11.10 -0.97 11.54
C LEU A 138 -11.66 -1.51 12.88
N ALA A 139 -12.83 -1.04 13.32
CA ALA A 139 -13.46 -1.51 14.56
C ALA A 139 -13.84 -3.00 14.50
N GLU A 140 -14.16 -3.51 13.31
CA GLU A 140 -14.50 -4.92 13.08
C GLU A 140 -13.27 -5.87 13.03
N LEU A 141 -12.04 -5.33 12.93
CA LEU A 141 -10.86 -6.16 12.93
C LEU A 141 -10.55 -6.72 14.34
N GLN A 142 -9.96 -7.91 14.37
CA GLN A 142 -9.37 -8.42 15.60
C GLN A 142 -8.37 -7.39 16.18
N PRO A 143 -8.36 -7.17 17.51
CA PRO A 143 -7.55 -6.13 18.14
C PRO A 143 -6.07 -6.18 17.73
N THR A 144 -5.47 -7.37 17.66
CA THR A 144 -4.06 -7.56 17.31
C THR A 144 -3.75 -7.23 15.84
N LEU A 145 -4.71 -7.43 14.93
CA LEU A 145 -4.58 -7.06 13.52
C LEU A 145 -4.79 -5.56 13.33
N ARG A 146 -5.81 -5.01 14.00
CA ARG A 146 -6.12 -3.58 14.00
C ARG A 146 -4.92 -2.77 14.47
N GLU A 147 -4.34 -3.13 15.61
CA GLU A 147 -3.19 -2.45 16.17
C GLU A 147 -2.01 -2.42 15.20
N ALA A 148 -1.67 -3.56 14.60
CA ALA A 148 -0.58 -3.64 13.64
C ALA A 148 -0.82 -2.79 12.37
N VAL A 149 -2.06 -2.77 11.85
CA VAL A 149 -2.43 -1.94 10.69
C VAL A 149 -2.42 -0.46 11.05
N VAL A 150 -2.96 -0.07 12.21
CA VAL A 150 -2.97 1.33 12.67
C VAL A 150 -1.54 1.84 12.85
N LEU A 151 -0.68 1.08 13.53
CA LEU A 151 0.72 1.45 13.71
C LEU A 151 1.44 1.63 12.36
N ARG A 152 1.22 0.74 11.41
CA ARG A 152 1.90 0.79 10.11
C ARG A 152 1.31 1.81 9.15
N ASP A 153 -0.02 1.81 8.96
CA ASP A 153 -0.67 2.52 7.85
C ASP A 153 -1.19 3.92 8.24
N LEU A 154 -1.44 4.16 9.52
CA LEU A 154 -1.91 5.47 10.01
C LEU A 154 -0.85 6.22 10.82
N GLN A 155 -0.04 5.50 11.60
CA GLN A 155 1.02 6.11 12.41
C GLN A 155 2.41 5.97 11.77
N GLU A 156 2.49 5.30 10.62
CA GLU A 156 3.68 5.20 9.77
C GLU A 156 4.91 4.53 10.45
N PHE A 157 4.74 3.76 11.52
CA PHE A 157 5.85 3.04 12.15
C PHE A 157 6.49 2.02 11.19
N SER A 158 7.82 1.85 11.22
CA SER A 158 8.52 0.77 10.52
C SER A 158 8.19 -0.60 11.11
N TYR A 159 8.47 -1.67 10.40
CA TYR A 159 8.26 -3.02 10.93
C TYR A 159 9.07 -3.26 12.19
N GLN A 160 10.31 -2.77 12.25
CA GLN A 160 11.17 -2.91 13.44
C GLN A 160 10.60 -2.16 14.63
N GLU A 161 10.20 -0.90 14.47
CA GLU A 161 9.60 -0.12 15.56
C GLU A 161 8.30 -0.74 16.05
N ILE A 162 7.49 -1.35 15.16
CA ILE A 162 6.29 -2.09 15.58
C ILE A 162 6.67 -3.37 16.30
N ALA A 163 7.71 -4.08 15.85
CA ALA A 163 8.22 -5.28 16.49
C ALA A 163 8.67 -4.97 17.92
N ASP A 164 9.44 -3.92 18.11
CA ASP A 164 9.93 -3.46 19.41
C ASP A 164 8.76 -3.01 20.32
N LYS A 165 7.83 -2.21 19.77
CA LYS A 165 6.67 -1.69 20.51
C LYS A 165 5.72 -2.79 20.98
N LEU A 166 5.44 -3.76 20.11
CA LEU A 166 4.53 -4.88 20.40
C LEU A 166 5.25 -6.08 21.05
N ARG A 167 6.57 -6.05 21.17
CA ARG A 167 7.42 -7.15 21.64
C ARG A 167 7.17 -8.44 20.86
N LEU A 168 7.18 -8.33 19.52
CA LEU A 168 6.91 -9.42 18.60
C LEU A 168 8.04 -9.56 17.57
N PRO A 169 8.31 -10.77 17.08
CA PRO A 169 9.19 -10.94 15.93
C PRO A 169 8.68 -10.16 14.70
N GLU A 170 9.58 -9.52 13.94
CA GLU A 170 9.24 -8.73 12.76
C GLU A 170 8.42 -9.52 11.72
N GLY A 171 8.70 -10.82 11.56
CA GLY A 171 7.91 -11.71 10.69
C GLY A 171 6.44 -11.83 11.14
N THR A 172 6.20 -11.84 12.47
CA THR A 172 4.85 -11.83 13.04
C THR A 172 4.15 -10.50 12.77
N VAL A 173 4.86 -9.38 12.91
CA VAL A 173 4.35 -8.04 12.59
C VAL A 173 3.93 -7.97 11.11
N LYS A 174 4.81 -8.37 10.19
CA LYS A 174 4.50 -8.43 8.75
C LYS A 174 3.26 -9.27 8.45
N SER A 175 3.16 -10.44 9.08
CA SER A 175 2.02 -11.32 8.95
C SER A 175 0.71 -10.69 9.46
N ARG A 176 0.74 -10.04 10.64
CA ARG A 176 -0.44 -9.35 11.21
C ARG A 176 -0.90 -8.19 10.33
N ILE A 177 0.03 -7.38 9.83
CA ILE A 177 -0.29 -6.26 8.94
C ILE A 177 -0.94 -6.77 7.66
N ASN A 178 -0.37 -7.79 7.02
CA ASN A 178 -0.93 -8.34 5.78
C ASN A 178 -2.34 -8.92 5.99
N ARG A 179 -2.55 -9.71 7.05
CA ARG A 179 -3.87 -10.25 7.38
C ARG A 179 -4.85 -9.13 7.71
N GLY A 180 -4.43 -8.14 8.49
CA GLY A 180 -5.25 -7.00 8.86
C GLY A 180 -5.68 -6.17 7.65
N ARG A 181 -4.80 -5.93 6.68
CA ARG A 181 -5.14 -5.25 5.42
C ARG A 181 -6.15 -6.04 4.58
N LEU A 182 -5.99 -7.37 4.50
CA LEU A 182 -6.93 -8.22 3.78
C LEU A 182 -8.32 -8.18 4.43
N GLU A 183 -8.38 -8.27 5.76
CA GLU A 183 -9.63 -8.21 6.49
C GLU A 183 -10.27 -6.83 6.38
N LEU A 184 -9.50 -5.75 6.54
CA LEU A 184 -9.95 -4.38 6.35
C LEU A 184 -10.57 -4.18 4.96
N ALA A 185 -9.94 -4.71 3.91
CA ALA A 185 -10.45 -4.63 2.55
C ALA A 185 -11.77 -5.40 2.38
N ARG A 186 -11.97 -6.51 3.09
CA ARG A 186 -13.25 -7.24 3.09
C ARG A 186 -14.35 -6.44 3.77
N GLN A 187 -14.07 -5.88 4.95
CA GLN A 187 -15.02 -5.08 5.70
C GLN A 187 -15.42 -3.80 4.93
N LEU A 188 -14.47 -3.12 4.30
CA LEU A 188 -14.75 -1.95 3.47
C LEU A 188 -15.66 -2.29 2.29
N ARG A 189 -15.42 -3.42 1.60
CA ARG A 189 -16.30 -3.88 0.52
C ARG A 189 -17.72 -4.18 1.03
N ARG A 190 -17.84 -4.81 2.20
CA ARG A 190 -19.13 -5.08 2.81
C ARG A 190 -19.89 -3.79 3.13
N LEU A 191 -19.21 -2.79 3.72
CA LEU A 191 -19.82 -1.50 4.03
C LEU A 191 -20.19 -0.70 2.76
N GLN A 192 -19.42 -0.84 1.67
CA GLN A 192 -19.77 -0.24 0.38
C GLN A 192 -21.04 -0.86 -0.23
N ALA A 193 -21.21 -2.17 -0.10
CA ALA A 193 -22.41 -2.87 -0.60
C ALA A 193 -23.69 -2.54 0.21
N GLN A 194 -23.57 -2.04 1.44
CA GLN A 194 -24.71 -1.66 2.30
C GLN A 194 -25.24 -0.23 2.04
N GLY A 195 -24.64 0.52 1.11
CA GLY A 195 -25.05 1.90 0.79
C GLY A 195 -24.50 2.95 1.77
N PRO A 196 -24.93 4.22 1.64
CA PRO A 196 -24.49 5.30 2.53
C PRO A 196 -24.92 5.02 3.98
N VAL A 197 -23.99 5.17 4.91
CA VAL A 197 -24.29 5.00 6.36
C VAL A 197 -25.24 6.10 6.79
N SER A 198 -26.53 5.76 6.89
CA SER A 198 -27.58 6.67 7.34
C SER A 198 -27.18 7.34 8.66
N ARG A 199 -27.36 8.66 8.74
CA ARG A 199 -27.28 9.42 9.98
C ARG A 199 -28.34 8.84 10.95
N ALA A 200 -27.89 8.16 11.98
CA ALA A 200 -28.69 8.06 13.19
C ALA A 200 -28.72 9.47 13.79
N GLU A 201 -29.81 10.18 13.62
CA GLU A 201 -30.10 11.39 14.38
C GLU A 201 -30.20 11.02 15.86
N PRO A 202 -29.59 11.79 16.78
CA PRO A 202 -29.92 11.62 18.18
C PRO A 202 -31.38 12.02 18.36
N SER A 203 -32.23 11.05 18.70
CA SER A 203 -33.58 11.29 19.10
C SER A 203 -33.55 12.26 20.28
N GLY A 204 -33.93 13.51 20.01
CA GLY A 204 -34.24 14.51 21.01
C GLY A 204 -35.44 14.01 21.80
N GLY A 205 -35.23 13.58 23.02
CA GLY A 205 -36.28 13.42 24.02
C GLY A 205 -36.59 14.78 24.56
N THR A 206 -37.72 15.30 24.15
CA THR A 206 -38.45 16.33 24.89
C THR A 206 -39.26 15.62 25.97
N GLU A 207 -38.98 15.93 27.22
CA GLU A 207 -39.93 16.26 28.29
C GLU A 207 -39.16 16.66 29.53
#